data_72428f3f058118d878743aa5c15c4460
#
_entry.id   72428f3f058118d878743aa5c15c4460
#
_cell.length_a   1.000
_cell.length_b   1.000
_cell.length_c   1.000
_cell.angle_alpha   90.00
_cell.angle_beta   90.00
_cell.angle_gamma   90.00
#
_symmetry.space_group_name_H-M   'P 1'
#
loop_
_entity.id
_entity.type
_entity.pdbx_description
1 polymer ?
#
loop_
_entity_poly.entity_id
_entity_poly.type
_entity_poly.pdbx_seq_one_letter_code
_entity_poly.pdbx_strand_id
1 'polypeptide(L)'
;MPEEGVQLTPKSELLTTQEIITLARLFVKEGVDKIRLTGGEPLIRPDVVDIVAQLYKLEGLQTIAVTTNGINLARLLPRLKEAGLDAINISLDTLVPAKFEFIVRRKGFHKVMEGINKAVELGYNPVKVNCVVMRGLNEDELLDFVALTKNQPLDVRFIEYMPFDGNKWNFKKMVSYKEMLDTVRQRWPDLEKLPCEASSTAKAYKVPDFQGQISFITSMSEHFCGSCNRLRITADGNLKVCLFGNSEVSLRDHLRSGASEDELVQIIGEAVGRKKKQHAGMFNISQMKNRPMILIEAALESTPLLQDAVQNSPSSKQWGHRPGHWLTPRASLSKQMGKAFKKNVFTGQHALPGSRSEQQQLAAEILQAQAHSICIFQKNLSSSSDTKCLRTGSPSIQHTSHTAVDSHSGAAAGNQSEEKGPGSHSKAIGSGLCASERGPSSSLTHIDQEGRAAMVDVGKKPDSERTAVASAVVRLGEKAFGMVRQNQLKKGDVLAVAQIAGIQGAKLTSQLIPLCHNIPLSHVVVSLSLDETRWAVVIQALCHSQGKTGVEMEALTAASLAALTVYDMCKAVTHDIVIEEVKLVSKTGGQRGDFQRG
;
A
#
# COMPACT_ATOMS: atom_id res chain seq x y z
N MET A 1 6.41 -2.31 -1.95
CA MET A 1 7.85 -2.48 -2.30
C MET A 1 8.09 -1.95 -3.70
N PRO A 2 9.25 -1.34 -4.02
CA PRO A 2 9.60 -0.95 -5.39
C PRO A 2 9.53 -2.14 -6.35
N GLU A 3 9.23 -1.88 -7.63
CA GLU A 3 9.09 -2.94 -8.64
C GLU A 3 10.37 -3.73 -8.86
N GLU A 4 11.49 -3.04 -8.77
CA GLU A 4 12.84 -3.57 -8.99
C GLU A 4 13.40 -4.28 -7.75
N GLY A 5 12.65 -4.28 -6.63
CA GLY A 5 13.15 -4.72 -5.33
C GLY A 5 14.01 -3.64 -4.64
N VAL A 6 14.61 -3.99 -3.52
CA VAL A 6 15.57 -3.16 -2.80
C VAL A 6 16.81 -3.99 -2.57
N GLN A 7 17.98 -3.45 -2.92
CA GLN A 7 19.24 -4.08 -2.56
C GLN A 7 19.35 -4.10 -1.03
N LEU A 8 19.36 -5.30 -0.47
CA LEU A 8 19.47 -5.48 0.98
C LEU A 8 20.91 -5.22 1.44
N THR A 9 21.05 -4.78 2.67
CA THR A 9 22.35 -4.60 3.33
C THR A 9 23.16 -5.91 3.31
N PRO A 10 24.42 -5.89 2.85
CA PRO A 10 25.29 -7.07 2.88
C PRO A 10 25.44 -7.63 4.30
N LYS A 11 25.54 -8.95 4.43
CA LYS A 11 25.65 -9.59 5.76
C LYS A 11 26.81 -9.07 6.61
N SER A 12 27.94 -8.72 5.99
CA SER A 12 29.12 -8.14 6.66
C SER A 12 28.86 -6.76 7.26
N GLU A 13 27.86 -6.05 6.75
CA GLU A 13 27.51 -4.72 7.21
C GLU A 13 26.38 -4.73 8.24
N LEU A 14 25.69 -5.85 8.42
CA LEU A 14 24.65 -5.98 9.43
C LEU A 14 25.24 -5.96 10.83
N LEU A 15 24.50 -5.37 11.78
CA LEU A 15 24.82 -5.46 13.19
C LEU A 15 24.69 -6.91 13.68
N THR A 16 25.69 -7.38 14.40
CA THR A 16 25.67 -8.65 15.13
C THR A 16 24.75 -8.55 16.35
N THR A 17 24.33 -9.68 16.91
CA THR A 17 23.53 -9.71 18.16
C THR A 17 24.25 -8.96 19.28
N GLN A 18 25.56 -9.16 19.44
CA GLN A 18 26.34 -8.49 20.48
C GLN A 18 26.39 -6.96 20.27
N GLU A 19 26.57 -6.49 19.04
CA GLU A 19 26.54 -5.05 18.72
C GLU A 19 25.18 -4.45 19.01
N ILE A 20 24.07 -5.15 18.67
CA ILE A 20 22.71 -4.71 18.98
C ILE A 20 22.51 -4.56 20.48
N ILE A 21 22.91 -5.55 21.27
CA ILE A 21 22.73 -5.51 22.73
C ILE A 21 23.63 -4.45 23.38
N THR A 22 24.84 -4.26 22.88
CA THR A 22 25.75 -3.20 23.36
C THR A 22 25.12 -1.81 23.12
N LEU A 23 24.65 -1.54 21.91
CA LEU A 23 23.96 -0.29 21.60
C LEU A 23 22.68 -0.12 22.41
N ALA A 24 21.86 -1.18 22.52
CA ALA A 24 20.62 -1.13 23.29
C ALA A 24 20.89 -0.78 24.76
N ARG A 25 21.92 -1.39 25.39
CA ARG A 25 22.33 -1.09 26.76
C ARG A 25 22.72 0.37 26.93
N LEU A 26 23.49 0.90 25.97
CA LEU A 26 23.90 2.29 25.97
C LEU A 26 22.70 3.23 25.93
N PHE A 27 21.75 2.99 25.02
CA PHE A 27 20.54 3.81 24.92
C PHE A 27 19.63 3.69 26.16
N VAL A 28 19.52 2.50 26.75
CA VAL A 28 18.73 2.30 27.99
C VAL A 28 19.37 3.03 29.17
N LYS A 29 20.70 3.02 29.28
CA LYS A 29 21.46 3.82 30.27
C LYS A 29 21.19 5.31 30.13
N GLU A 30 20.99 5.79 28.89
CA GLU A 30 20.63 7.18 28.56
C GLU A 30 19.11 7.46 28.63
N GLY A 31 18.31 6.55 29.20
CA GLY A 31 16.90 6.76 29.48
C GLY A 31 15.91 6.30 28.40
N VAL A 32 16.34 5.46 27.46
CA VAL A 32 15.42 4.79 26.54
C VAL A 32 14.73 3.66 27.27
N ASP A 33 13.39 3.71 27.35
CA ASP A 33 12.54 2.75 28.05
C ASP A 33 11.79 1.80 27.12
N LYS A 34 11.85 2.05 25.79
CA LYS A 34 11.15 1.25 24.79
C LYS A 34 11.99 1.01 23.54
N ILE A 35 12.14 -0.25 23.19
CA ILE A 35 12.82 -0.69 21.97
C ILE A 35 11.84 -1.43 21.07
N ARG A 36 11.82 -1.03 19.80
CA ARG A 36 11.02 -1.69 18.76
C ARG A 36 11.91 -2.29 17.70
N LEU A 37 11.88 -3.62 17.58
CA LEU A 37 12.52 -4.32 16.48
C LEU A 37 11.65 -4.15 15.24
N THR A 38 12.23 -3.57 14.21
CA THR A 38 11.64 -3.43 12.89
C THR A 38 12.70 -3.85 11.89
N GLY A 39 12.62 -3.45 10.68
CA GLY A 39 13.61 -3.83 9.71
C GLY A 39 12.91 -4.35 8.48
N GLY A 40 13.57 -4.72 7.42
CA GLY A 40 12.93 -5.33 6.27
C GLY A 40 11.88 -6.37 6.67
N GLU A 41 12.26 -7.28 7.54
CA GLU A 41 11.39 -8.18 8.30
C GLU A 41 12.18 -8.78 9.47
N PRO A 42 11.96 -8.37 10.71
CA PRO A 42 12.75 -8.84 11.86
C PRO A 42 12.59 -10.34 12.12
N LEU A 43 11.43 -10.92 11.79
CA LEU A 43 11.15 -12.34 12.06
C LEU A 43 11.80 -13.32 11.06
N ILE A 44 12.59 -12.84 10.10
CA ILE A 44 13.45 -13.71 9.28
C ILE A 44 14.85 -13.86 9.89
N ARG A 45 15.20 -13.02 10.86
CA ARG A 45 16.50 -13.10 11.53
C ARG A 45 16.52 -14.34 12.44
N PRO A 46 17.51 -15.26 12.31
CA PRO A 46 17.49 -16.54 13.04
C PRO A 46 17.56 -16.38 14.56
N ASP A 47 18.28 -15.37 15.03
CA ASP A 47 18.56 -15.06 16.43
C ASP A 47 17.61 -14.05 17.07
N VAL A 48 16.48 -13.73 16.40
CA VAL A 48 15.53 -12.71 16.88
C VAL A 48 14.96 -13.01 18.28
N VAL A 49 14.69 -14.29 18.59
CA VAL A 49 14.19 -14.72 19.92
C VAL A 49 15.26 -14.48 21.00
N ASP A 50 16.51 -14.79 20.68
CA ASP A 50 17.65 -14.55 21.58
C ASP A 50 17.89 -13.07 21.81
N ILE A 51 17.79 -12.24 20.76
CA ILE A 51 17.85 -10.77 20.90
C ILE A 51 16.78 -10.28 21.86
N VAL A 52 15.52 -10.71 21.71
CA VAL A 52 14.42 -10.32 22.62
C VAL A 52 14.73 -10.75 24.05
N ALA A 53 15.19 -11.99 24.25
CA ALA A 53 15.54 -12.50 25.57
C ALA A 53 16.71 -11.75 26.24
N GLN A 54 17.69 -11.28 25.45
CA GLN A 54 18.80 -10.47 25.97
C GLN A 54 18.36 -9.02 26.24
N LEU A 55 17.51 -8.43 25.40
CA LEU A 55 16.91 -7.11 25.65
C LEU A 55 16.07 -7.10 26.92
N TYR A 56 15.30 -8.17 27.18
CA TYR A 56 14.46 -8.30 28.39
C TYR A 56 15.26 -8.25 29.69
N LYS A 57 16.55 -8.59 29.66
CA LYS A 57 17.46 -8.53 30.81
C LYS A 57 18.03 -7.14 31.10
N LEU A 58 17.79 -6.15 30.23
CA LEU A 58 18.32 -4.80 30.42
C LEU A 58 17.49 -4.06 31.47
N GLU A 59 18.10 -3.74 32.61
CA GLU A 59 17.45 -2.91 33.64
C GLU A 59 17.15 -1.52 33.10
N GLY A 60 15.90 -1.06 33.28
CA GLY A 60 15.40 0.22 32.77
C GLY A 60 14.60 0.11 31.47
N LEU A 61 14.76 -0.95 30.70
CA LEU A 61 13.92 -1.19 29.52
C LEU A 61 12.55 -1.72 29.95
N GLN A 62 11.48 -0.97 29.62
CA GLN A 62 10.11 -1.30 30.04
C GLN A 62 9.32 -2.01 28.96
N THR A 63 9.61 -1.75 27.69
CA THR A 63 8.81 -2.28 26.58
C THR A 63 9.70 -2.79 25.44
N ILE A 64 9.50 -4.03 25.06
CA ILE A 64 10.07 -4.61 23.84
C ILE A 64 8.93 -4.84 22.85
N ALA A 65 9.05 -4.25 21.67
CA ALA A 65 8.04 -4.35 20.64
C ALA A 65 8.61 -4.88 19.31
N VAL A 66 7.75 -5.43 18.46
CA VAL A 66 8.10 -5.83 17.10
C VAL A 66 7.14 -5.22 16.08
N THR A 67 7.65 -4.85 14.92
CA THR A 67 6.83 -4.56 13.73
C THR A 67 7.18 -5.58 12.65
N THR A 68 6.18 -6.30 12.15
CA THR A 68 6.36 -7.43 11.23
C THR A 68 5.33 -7.44 10.11
N ASN A 69 5.67 -8.07 8.98
CA ASN A 69 4.73 -8.41 7.92
C ASN A 69 3.78 -9.56 8.28
N GLY A 70 3.93 -10.18 9.45
CA GLY A 70 3.05 -11.21 9.99
C GLY A 70 3.23 -12.64 9.44
N ILE A 71 3.96 -12.84 8.35
CA ILE A 71 4.03 -14.15 7.67
C ILE A 71 4.64 -15.25 8.56
N ASN A 72 5.65 -14.92 9.36
CA ASN A 72 6.29 -15.87 10.29
C ASN A 72 5.78 -15.76 11.72
N LEU A 73 4.84 -14.84 11.99
CA LEU A 73 4.46 -14.45 13.33
C LEU A 73 3.84 -15.60 14.12
N ALA A 74 2.82 -16.28 13.58
CA ALA A 74 2.12 -17.35 14.29
C ALA A 74 3.07 -18.43 14.84
N ARG A 75 4.09 -18.79 14.04
CA ARG A 75 5.09 -19.80 14.41
C ARG A 75 6.05 -19.35 15.52
N LEU A 76 6.47 -18.08 15.49
CA LEU A 76 7.51 -17.58 16.39
C LEU A 76 6.95 -16.94 17.67
N LEU A 77 5.70 -16.50 17.63
CA LEU A 77 5.11 -15.67 18.66
C LEU A 77 5.07 -16.33 20.07
N PRO A 78 4.80 -17.64 20.24
CA PRO A 78 4.88 -18.25 21.57
C PRO A 78 6.26 -18.07 22.21
N ARG A 79 7.33 -18.36 21.45
CA ARG A 79 8.72 -18.22 21.90
C ARG A 79 9.12 -16.77 22.16
N LEU A 80 8.64 -15.84 21.33
CA LEU A 80 8.88 -14.40 21.50
C LEU A 80 8.20 -13.88 22.76
N LYS A 81 7.00 -14.37 23.08
CA LYS A 81 6.29 -14.02 24.31
C LYS A 81 7.04 -14.52 25.56
N GLU A 82 7.49 -15.77 25.53
CA GLU A 82 8.33 -16.35 26.59
C GLU A 82 9.65 -15.58 26.78
N ALA A 83 10.21 -15.06 25.68
CA ALA A 83 11.43 -14.24 25.68
C ALA A 83 11.22 -12.81 26.22
N GLY A 84 9.97 -12.37 26.44
CA GLY A 84 9.64 -11.06 26.99
C GLY A 84 9.19 -10.03 25.95
N LEU A 85 8.59 -10.44 24.83
CA LEU A 85 7.99 -9.51 23.86
C LEU A 85 6.67 -8.95 24.38
N ASP A 86 6.55 -7.62 24.53
CA ASP A 86 5.38 -6.94 25.12
C ASP A 86 4.36 -6.48 24.09
N ALA A 87 4.79 -6.03 22.91
CA ALA A 87 3.89 -5.39 21.95
C ALA A 87 4.18 -5.77 20.49
N ILE A 88 3.12 -5.84 19.70
CA ILE A 88 3.19 -6.28 18.30
C ILE A 88 2.49 -5.28 17.40
N ASN A 89 3.15 -4.90 16.31
CA ASN A 89 2.56 -4.21 15.17
C ASN A 89 2.63 -5.14 13.95
N ILE A 90 1.51 -5.38 13.29
CA ILE A 90 1.41 -6.23 12.10
C ILE A 90 1.05 -5.33 10.91
N SER A 91 1.82 -5.39 9.83
CA SER A 91 1.53 -4.62 8.62
C SER A 91 0.57 -5.40 7.73
N LEU A 92 -0.60 -4.80 7.45
CA LEU A 92 -1.63 -5.38 6.58
C LEU A 92 -2.37 -4.25 5.86
N ASP A 93 -2.08 -4.06 4.58
CA ASP A 93 -2.62 -2.95 3.80
C ASP A 93 -3.95 -3.26 3.10
N THR A 94 -4.43 -4.51 3.13
CA THR A 94 -5.69 -4.94 2.52
C THR A 94 -6.23 -6.20 3.17
N LEU A 95 -7.55 -6.33 3.22
CA LEU A 95 -8.28 -7.52 3.66
C LEU A 95 -8.65 -8.45 2.50
N VAL A 96 -8.35 -8.06 1.26
CA VAL A 96 -8.63 -8.83 0.05
C VAL A 96 -7.38 -9.63 -0.35
N PRO A 97 -7.42 -10.99 -0.33
CA PRO A 97 -6.24 -11.84 -0.60
C PRO A 97 -5.55 -11.54 -1.93
N ALA A 98 -6.31 -11.29 -3.00
CA ALA A 98 -5.76 -10.96 -4.31
C ALA A 98 -5.05 -9.59 -4.33
N LYS A 99 -5.62 -8.56 -3.67
CA LYS A 99 -4.97 -7.26 -3.49
C LYS A 99 -3.71 -7.41 -2.64
N PHE A 100 -3.73 -8.26 -1.60
CA PHE A 100 -2.56 -8.53 -0.76
C PHE A 100 -1.40 -9.09 -1.60
N GLU A 101 -1.64 -10.12 -2.42
CA GLU A 101 -0.60 -10.68 -3.29
C GLU A 101 -0.06 -9.65 -4.29
N PHE A 102 -0.92 -8.77 -4.79
CA PHE A 102 -0.53 -7.67 -5.68
C PHE A 102 0.36 -6.64 -4.98
N ILE A 103 -0.02 -6.18 -3.76
CA ILE A 103 0.70 -5.16 -2.99
C ILE A 103 2.02 -5.71 -2.46
N VAL A 104 1.98 -6.87 -1.83
CA VAL A 104 3.13 -7.48 -1.15
C VAL A 104 4.01 -8.28 -2.11
N ARG A 105 3.48 -8.65 -3.29
CA ARG A 105 4.11 -9.50 -4.32
C ARG A 105 4.52 -10.88 -3.81
N ARG A 106 3.82 -11.37 -2.80
CA ARG A 106 4.03 -12.69 -2.19
C ARG A 106 2.69 -13.24 -1.72
N LYS A 107 2.55 -14.55 -1.81
CA LYS A 107 1.44 -15.28 -1.16
C LYS A 107 1.64 -15.28 0.35
N GLY A 108 0.56 -15.26 1.12
CA GLY A 108 0.66 -15.36 2.57
C GLY A 108 -0.40 -14.61 3.37
N PHE A 109 -1.43 -14.06 2.75
CA PHE A 109 -2.53 -13.39 3.44
C PHE A 109 -3.08 -14.19 4.64
N HIS A 110 -3.38 -15.48 4.42
CA HIS A 110 -3.88 -16.36 5.48
C HIS A 110 -2.91 -16.50 6.66
N LYS A 111 -1.58 -16.50 6.41
CA LYS A 111 -0.57 -16.56 7.49
C LYS A 111 -0.53 -15.28 8.31
N VAL A 112 -0.77 -14.13 7.68
CA VAL A 112 -0.87 -12.86 8.40
C VAL A 112 -2.09 -12.85 9.31
N MET A 113 -3.25 -13.30 8.79
CA MET A 113 -4.47 -13.43 9.60
C MET A 113 -4.32 -14.45 10.73
N GLU A 114 -3.65 -15.58 10.48
CA GLU A 114 -3.28 -16.55 11.52
C GLU A 114 -2.39 -15.90 12.58
N GLY A 115 -1.42 -15.08 12.17
CA GLY A 115 -0.55 -14.32 13.08
C GLY A 115 -1.32 -13.34 13.96
N ILE A 116 -2.30 -12.61 13.39
CA ILE A 116 -3.20 -11.71 14.13
C ILE A 116 -4.00 -12.50 15.17
N ASN A 117 -4.67 -13.58 14.74
CA ASN A 117 -5.47 -14.41 15.63
C ASN A 117 -4.62 -15.04 16.74
N LYS A 118 -3.41 -15.50 16.43
CA LYS A 118 -2.48 -16.05 17.43
C LYS A 118 -2.03 -15.00 18.44
N ALA A 119 -1.85 -13.75 18.01
CA ALA A 119 -1.51 -12.66 18.92
C ALA A 119 -2.66 -12.36 19.90
N VAL A 120 -3.91 -12.34 19.40
CA VAL A 120 -5.11 -12.19 20.25
C VAL A 120 -5.25 -13.37 21.22
N GLU A 121 -5.11 -14.62 20.73
CA GLU A 121 -5.15 -15.85 21.54
C GLU A 121 -4.12 -15.83 22.69
N LEU A 122 -2.92 -15.35 22.41
CA LEU A 122 -1.86 -15.22 23.42
C LEU A 122 -2.06 -14.04 24.37
N GLY A 123 -3.15 -13.27 24.25
CA GLY A 123 -3.52 -12.20 25.17
C GLY A 123 -2.82 -10.87 24.94
N TYR A 124 -2.30 -10.61 23.74
CA TYR A 124 -1.85 -9.26 23.38
C TYR A 124 -3.07 -8.33 23.22
N ASN A 125 -3.10 -7.23 23.95
CA ASN A 125 -4.22 -6.27 23.93
C ASN A 125 -3.71 -4.84 24.14
N PRO A 126 -3.82 -3.94 23.10
CA PRO A 126 -4.31 -4.25 21.77
C PRO A 126 -3.24 -4.88 20.85
N VAL A 127 -3.66 -5.74 19.93
CA VAL A 127 -2.84 -6.12 18.77
C VAL A 127 -2.93 -5.00 17.75
N LYS A 128 -1.80 -4.41 17.39
CA LYS A 128 -1.77 -3.27 16.45
C LYS A 128 -1.64 -3.74 15.01
N VAL A 129 -2.60 -3.32 14.16
CA VAL A 129 -2.60 -3.61 12.72
C VAL A 129 -2.38 -2.30 11.96
N ASN A 130 -1.23 -2.17 11.30
CA ASN A 130 -0.88 -0.98 10.52
C ASN A 130 -1.35 -1.13 9.08
N CYS A 131 -2.10 -0.17 8.58
CA CYS A 131 -2.59 -0.10 7.21
C CYS A 131 -2.20 1.27 6.61
N VAL A 132 -1.36 1.26 5.57
CA VAL A 132 -1.07 2.46 4.78
C VAL A 132 -2.18 2.65 3.77
N VAL A 133 -2.93 3.74 3.92
CA VAL A 133 -4.09 4.02 3.05
C VAL A 133 -3.67 4.79 1.82
N MET A 134 -4.01 4.25 0.65
CA MET A 134 -3.67 4.82 -0.66
C MET A 134 -4.90 4.91 -1.54
N ARG A 135 -5.11 6.09 -2.12
CA ARG A 135 -6.19 6.37 -3.06
C ARG A 135 -6.08 5.51 -4.32
N GLY A 136 -7.20 4.92 -4.73
CA GLY A 136 -7.29 4.02 -5.89
C GLY A 136 -6.70 2.64 -5.64
N LEU A 137 -6.37 2.29 -4.38
CA LEU A 137 -5.82 0.99 -4.05
C LEU A 137 -6.60 0.27 -2.94
N ASN A 138 -6.73 0.88 -1.76
CA ASN A 138 -7.34 0.27 -0.58
C ASN A 138 -8.19 1.22 0.27
N GLU A 139 -8.44 2.45 -0.17
CA GLU A 139 -9.34 3.37 0.55
C GLU A 139 -10.78 2.85 0.62
N ASP A 140 -11.17 1.98 -0.29
CA ASP A 140 -12.45 1.29 -0.31
C ASP A 140 -12.64 0.30 0.84
N GLU A 141 -11.55 -0.20 1.44
CA GLU A 141 -11.55 -1.16 2.54
C GLU A 141 -11.52 -0.51 3.95
N LEU A 142 -11.52 0.82 4.03
CA LEU A 142 -11.39 1.55 5.29
C LEU A 142 -12.45 1.12 6.32
N LEU A 143 -13.71 0.98 5.90
CA LEU A 143 -14.82 0.57 6.77
C LEU A 143 -14.75 -0.90 7.18
N ASP A 144 -14.23 -1.77 6.31
CA ASP A 144 -14.04 -3.19 6.60
C ASP A 144 -12.95 -3.39 7.67
N PHE A 145 -11.87 -2.61 7.59
CA PHE A 145 -10.84 -2.58 8.63
C PHE A 145 -11.37 -2.09 9.98
N VAL A 146 -12.26 -1.09 9.98
CA VAL A 146 -12.94 -0.65 11.21
C VAL A 146 -13.83 -1.77 11.75
N ALA A 147 -14.63 -2.43 10.90
CA ALA A 147 -15.50 -3.52 11.30
C ALA A 147 -14.74 -4.71 11.93
N LEU A 148 -13.49 -4.95 11.53
CA LEU A 148 -12.63 -5.99 12.10
C LEU A 148 -12.39 -5.79 13.61
N THR A 149 -12.43 -4.54 14.11
CA THR A 149 -12.24 -4.22 15.54
C THR A 149 -13.47 -4.50 16.40
N LYS A 150 -14.63 -4.86 15.80
CA LYS A 150 -15.88 -5.08 16.52
C LYS A 150 -15.76 -6.22 17.55
N ASN A 151 -15.20 -7.35 17.14
CA ASN A 151 -15.17 -8.58 17.93
C ASN A 151 -13.74 -8.99 18.35
N GLN A 152 -12.76 -8.14 18.14
CA GLN A 152 -11.36 -8.42 18.43
C GLN A 152 -10.68 -7.21 19.07
N PRO A 153 -9.76 -7.39 20.05
CA PRO A 153 -9.05 -6.31 20.72
C PRO A 153 -7.90 -5.78 19.85
N LEU A 154 -8.24 -5.32 18.64
CA LEU A 154 -7.30 -4.77 17.70
C LEU A 154 -7.23 -3.24 17.82
N ASP A 155 -6.05 -2.67 17.54
CA ASP A 155 -5.86 -1.25 17.24
C ASP A 155 -5.50 -1.14 15.75
N VAL A 156 -6.50 -0.94 14.88
CA VAL A 156 -6.26 -0.73 13.45
C VAL A 156 -5.78 0.68 13.23
N ARG A 157 -4.58 0.82 12.67
CA ARG A 157 -3.85 2.08 12.56
C ARG A 157 -3.71 2.50 11.11
N PHE A 158 -4.54 3.43 10.69
CA PHE A 158 -4.50 4.02 9.35
C PHE A 158 -3.37 5.03 9.25
N ILE A 159 -2.47 4.83 8.30
CA ILE A 159 -1.27 5.64 8.10
C ILE A 159 -1.40 6.39 6.79
N GLU A 160 -1.19 7.70 6.81
CA GLU A 160 -1.10 8.51 5.60
C GLU A 160 0.11 8.08 4.75
N TYR A 161 -0.10 7.94 3.44
CA TYR A 161 0.94 7.52 2.51
C TYR A 161 2.08 8.54 2.42
N MET A 162 3.29 8.13 2.79
CA MET A 162 4.47 8.99 2.93
C MET A 162 5.47 8.82 1.77
N PRO A 163 6.24 9.86 1.42
CA PRO A 163 7.29 9.79 0.40
C PRO A 163 8.54 9.08 0.93
N PHE A 164 8.93 7.99 0.27
CA PHE A 164 10.19 7.30 0.46
C PHE A 164 10.78 6.94 -0.90
N ASP A 165 12.11 6.80 -0.98
CA ASP A 165 12.75 6.42 -2.23
C ASP A 165 12.22 5.07 -2.73
N GLY A 166 11.94 5.00 -4.02
CA GLY A 166 11.44 3.80 -4.69
C GLY A 166 9.94 3.55 -4.57
N ASN A 167 9.16 4.31 -3.77
CA ASN A 167 7.72 4.09 -3.67
C ASN A 167 6.87 4.89 -4.67
N LYS A 168 7.52 5.69 -5.55
CA LYS A 168 6.85 6.54 -6.56
C LYS A 168 5.72 7.39 -5.95
N TRP A 169 5.99 7.98 -4.79
CA TRP A 169 5.03 8.78 -4.06
C TRP A 169 4.43 9.89 -4.92
N ASN A 170 3.13 10.06 -4.81
CA ASN A 170 2.39 11.14 -5.45
C ASN A 170 1.30 11.62 -4.49
N PHE A 171 1.18 12.93 -4.33
CA PHE A 171 0.17 13.57 -3.51
C PHE A 171 -1.26 13.10 -3.84
N LYS A 172 -1.56 12.85 -5.11
CA LYS A 172 -2.88 12.36 -5.56
C LYS A 172 -3.23 10.97 -5.01
N LYS A 173 -2.22 10.17 -4.60
CA LYS A 173 -2.43 8.86 -3.98
C LYS A 173 -2.62 8.92 -2.47
N MET A 174 -2.36 10.07 -1.85
CA MET A 174 -2.56 10.25 -0.42
C MET A 174 -4.05 10.42 -0.11
N VAL A 175 -4.52 9.75 0.94
CA VAL A 175 -5.82 9.96 1.57
C VAL A 175 -5.53 10.65 2.89
N SER A 176 -6.05 11.85 3.09
CA SER A 176 -5.76 12.63 4.30
C SER A 176 -6.51 12.07 5.52
N TYR A 177 -5.97 12.34 6.70
CA TYR A 177 -6.62 12.02 7.96
C TYR A 177 -8.07 12.52 8.03
N LYS A 178 -8.33 13.75 7.55
CA LYS A 178 -9.68 14.32 7.55
C LYS A 178 -10.63 13.48 6.68
N GLU A 179 -10.22 13.12 5.46
CA GLU A 179 -11.03 12.29 4.56
C GLU A 179 -11.31 10.92 5.16
N MET A 180 -10.30 10.27 5.74
CA MET A 180 -10.47 8.97 6.41
C MET A 180 -11.43 9.07 7.59
N LEU A 181 -11.27 10.08 8.44
CA LEU A 181 -12.12 10.30 9.61
C LEU A 181 -13.56 10.61 9.21
N ASP A 182 -13.77 11.46 8.19
CA ASP A 182 -15.10 11.81 7.69
C ASP A 182 -15.81 10.56 7.12
N THR A 183 -15.11 9.71 6.38
CA THR A 183 -15.63 8.43 5.87
C THR A 183 -16.07 7.50 7.00
N VAL A 184 -15.27 7.36 8.05
CA VAL A 184 -15.60 6.53 9.21
C VAL A 184 -16.82 7.09 9.96
N ARG A 185 -16.87 8.41 10.17
CA ARG A 185 -18.00 9.08 10.85
C ARG A 185 -19.31 9.01 10.09
N GLN A 186 -19.29 8.97 8.76
CA GLN A 186 -20.51 8.74 7.97
C GLN A 186 -21.18 7.41 8.32
N ARG A 187 -20.38 6.37 8.62
CA ARG A 187 -20.88 5.04 8.97
C ARG A 187 -21.15 4.87 10.47
N TRP A 188 -20.30 5.46 11.32
CA TRP A 188 -20.38 5.46 12.78
C TRP A 188 -20.33 6.90 13.30
N PRO A 189 -21.49 7.60 13.37
CA PRO A 189 -21.55 9.00 13.83
C PRO A 189 -21.09 9.18 15.26
N ASP A 190 -21.30 8.17 16.11
CA ASP A 190 -20.97 8.17 17.54
C ASP A 190 -19.49 7.80 17.81
N LEU A 191 -18.62 7.90 16.81
CA LEU A 191 -17.19 7.61 16.95
C LEU A 191 -16.54 8.55 17.97
N GLU A 192 -16.08 8.00 19.08
CA GLU A 192 -15.47 8.70 20.19
C GLU A 192 -13.96 8.85 20.03
N LYS A 193 -13.43 10.03 20.35
CA LYS A 193 -11.98 10.23 20.41
C LYS A 193 -11.45 9.81 21.77
N LEU A 194 -10.45 8.93 21.78
CA LEU A 194 -9.79 8.49 23.00
C LEU A 194 -8.69 9.46 23.44
N PRO A 195 -8.41 9.55 24.75
CA PRO A 195 -7.25 10.28 25.27
C PRO A 195 -5.96 9.71 24.65
N CYS A 196 -5.05 10.59 24.29
CA CYS A 196 -3.74 10.23 23.73
C CYS A 196 -2.62 10.80 24.59
N GLU A 197 -1.56 10.05 24.80
CA GLU A 197 -0.32 10.56 25.38
C GLU A 197 0.30 11.62 24.47
N ALA A 198 0.98 12.60 25.05
CA ALA A 198 1.60 13.71 24.31
C ALA A 198 2.64 13.24 23.27
N SER A 199 3.32 12.12 23.56
CA SER A 199 4.32 11.50 22.67
C SER A 199 3.72 10.58 21.60
N SER A 200 2.41 10.30 21.66
CA SER A 200 1.75 9.39 20.71
C SER A 200 1.73 9.96 19.30
N THR A 201 2.07 9.14 18.31
CA THR A 201 1.89 9.49 16.90
C THR A 201 0.50 9.19 16.37
N ALA A 202 -0.27 8.40 17.11
CA ALA A 202 -1.57 7.91 16.71
C ALA A 202 -2.66 8.68 17.44
N LYS A 203 -3.66 9.15 16.71
CA LYS A 203 -4.90 9.72 17.23
C LYS A 203 -5.92 8.59 17.32
N ALA A 204 -6.19 8.12 18.53
CA ALA A 204 -7.04 6.97 18.77
C ALA A 204 -8.52 7.35 18.85
N TYR A 205 -9.37 6.46 18.32
CA TYR A 205 -10.82 6.54 18.33
C TYR A 205 -11.44 5.18 18.61
N LYS A 206 -12.63 5.17 19.17
CA LYS A 206 -13.40 3.96 19.44
C LYS A 206 -14.83 4.10 18.94
N VAL A 207 -15.31 3.07 18.28
CA VAL A 207 -16.74 2.92 18.03
C VAL A 207 -17.36 2.36 19.30
N PRO A 208 -18.45 2.91 19.85
CA PRO A 208 -19.15 2.31 21.00
C PRO A 208 -19.44 0.82 20.75
N ASP A 209 -19.36 0.02 21.80
CA ASP A 209 -19.59 -1.44 21.79
C ASP A 209 -18.58 -2.30 21.00
N PHE A 210 -17.58 -1.70 20.36
CA PHE A 210 -16.51 -2.46 19.72
C PHE A 210 -15.45 -2.84 20.76
N GLN A 211 -14.89 -4.07 20.67
CA GLN A 211 -13.83 -4.51 21.57
C GLN A 211 -12.53 -3.75 21.35
N GLY A 212 -12.16 -3.56 20.10
CA GLY A 212 -10.95 -2.86 19.68
C GLY A 212 -11.17 -1.36 19.46
N GLN A 213 -10.18 -0.75 18.83
CA GLN A 213 -10.14 0.67 18.51
C GLN A 213 -9.52 0.90 17.13
N ILE A 214 -9.62 2.12 16.64
CA ILE A 214 -8.91 2.57 15.44
C ILE A 214 -8.03 3.76 15.78
N SER A 215 -6.97 3.95 15.01
CA SER A 215 -6.05 5.05 15.19
C SER A 215 -5.62 5.64 13.85
N PHE A 216 -5.29 6.93 13.82
CA PHE A 216 -4.78 7.60 12.63
C PHE A 216 -3.37 8.13 12.89
N ILE A 217 -2.43 7.79 12.00
CA ILE A 217 -1.06 8.31 12.01
C ILE A 217 -0.95 9.37 10.93
N THR A 218 -1.05 10.63 11.37
CA THR A 218 -1.19 11.82 10.54
C THR A 218 0.18 12.40 10.14
N SER A 219 1.00 11.57 9.49
CA SER A 219 2.40 11.90 9.19
C SER A 219 2.56 13.06 8.21
N MET A 220 1.56 13.31 7.36
CA MET A 220 1.63 14.25 6.26
C MET A 220 0.74 15.47 6.47
N SER A 221 -0.52 15.28 6.90
CA SER A 221 -1.49 16.37 7.05
C SER A 221 -1.35 17.13 8.37
N GLU A 222 -1.22 16.41 9.49
CA GLU A 222 -1.13 17.00 10.84
C GLU A 222 0.04 16.39 11.60
N HIS A 223 1.26 16.88 11.31
CA HIS A 223 2.49 16.28 11.82
C HIS A 223 2.60 16.32 13.37
N PHE A 224 3.23 15.29 13.90
CA PHE A 224 3.49 15.09 15.33
C PHE A 224 4.97 15.34 15.70
N CYS A 225 5.70 16.10 14.90
CA CYS A 225 7.16 16.26 15.04
C CYS A 225 7.57 16.97 16.33
N GLY A 226 6.72 17.88 16.83
CA GLY A 226 7.00 18.65 18.04
C GLY A 226 7.16 17.81 19.32
N SER A 227 6.46 16.67 19.40
CA SER A 227 6.51 15.71 20.51
C SER A 227 7.25 14.41 20.17
N CYS A 228 7.97 14.37 19.04
CA CYS A 228 8.63 13.15 18.58
C CYS A 228 9.88 12.82 19.39
N ASN A 229 9.82 11.80 20.22
CA ASN A 229 10.90 11.27 21.07
C ASN A 229 11.63 10.05 20.46
N ARG A 230 11.51 9.81 19.13
CA ARG A 230 12.05 8.59 18.49
C ARG A 230 13.40 8.81 17.87
N LEU A 231 14.26 7.82 18.08
CA LEU A 231 15.52 7.60 17.39
C LEU A 231 15.43 6.30 16.61
N ARG A 232 16.25 6.12 15.58
CA ARG A 232 16.30 4.90 14.78
C ARG A 232 17.73 4.48 14.53
N ILE A 233 17.95 3.17 14.57
CA ILE A 233 19.21 2.56 14.14
C ILE A 233 18.89 1.69 12.93
N THR A 234 19.57 1.92 11.81
CA THR A 234 19.40 1.10 10.61
C THR A 234 20.06 -0.27 10.78
N ALA A 235 19.70 -1.25 9.93
CA ALA A 235 20.28 -2.60 9.99
C ALA A 235 21.81 -2.61 9.84
N ASP A 236 22.37 -1.61 9.13
CA ASP A 236 23.79 -1.35 8.96
C ASP A 236 24.39 -0.44 10.05
N GLY A 237 23.65 -0.19 11.14
CA GLY A 237 24.14 0.48 12.34
C GLY A 237 24.25 1.99 12.28
N ASN A 238 23.53 2.66 11.36
CA ASN A 238 23.50 4.12 11.31
C ASN A 238 22.38 4.68 12.20
N LEU A 239 22.72 5.68 13.02
CA LEU A 239 21.75 6.43 13.82
C LEU A 239 21.04 7.48 12.96
N LYS A 240 19.70 7.43 12.91
CA LYS A 240 18.82 8.46 12.34
C LYS A 240 18.00 9.10 13.45
N VAL A 241 18.11 10.40 13.59
CA VAL A 241 17.33 11.17 14.59
C VAL A 241 15.94 11.58 14.05
N CYS A 242 15.73 11.46 12.75
CA CYS A 242 14.46 11.72 12.08
C CYS A 242 14.14 10.63 11.06
N LEU A 243 12.84 10.39 10.81
CA LEU A 243 12.38 9.45 9.78
C LEU A 243 12.76 9.93 8.37
N PHE A 244 12.71 11.25 8.15
CA PHE A 244 12.99 11.89 6.88
C PHE A 244 14.40 12.50 6.86
N GLY A 245 15.02 12.53 5.67
CA GLY A 245 16.34 13.12 5.45
C GLY A 245 17.49 12.13 5.53
N ASN A 246 18.68 12.61 5.12
CA ASN A 246 19.89 11.79 4.92
C ASN A 246 20.94 11.96 6.03
N SER A 247 20.62 12.69 7.11
CA SER A 247 21.55 12.83 8.24
C SER A 247 21.60 11.52 9.02
N GLU A 248 22.68 10.79 8.86
CA GLU A 248 22.97 9.53 9.52
C GLU A 248 24.38 9.56 10.11
N VAL A 249 24.57 8.87 11.23
CA VAL A 249 25.87 8.69 11.88
C VAL A 249 26.08 7.20 12.10
N SER A 250 27.19 6.64 11.59
CA SER A 250 27.49 5.22 11.72
C SER A 250 27.97 4.88 13.13
N LEU A 251 27.07 4.39 13.98
CA LEU A 251 27.45 3.85 15.30
C LEU A 251 28.22 2.54 15.16
N ARG A 252 27.91 1.74 14.13
CA ARG A 252 28.62 0.50 13.83
C ARG A 252 30.11 0.74 13.61
N ASP A 253 30.46 1.70 12.77
CA ASP A 253 31.85 1.93 12.40
C ASP A 253 32.65 2.45 13.60
N HIS A 254 32.05 3.32 14.42
CA HIS A 254 32.65 3.75 15.69
C HIS A 254 32.83 2.57 16.66
N LEU A 255 31.82 1.72 16.82
CA LEU A 255 31.87 0.54 17.67
C LEU A 255 32.99 -0.43 17.21
N ARG A 256 33.08 -0.69 15.91
CA ARG A 256 34.09 -1.61 15.32
C ARG A 256 35.50 -1.02 15.30
N SER A 257 35.63 0.30 15.34
CA SER A 257 36.94 0.96 15.51
C SER A 257 37.42 1.02 16.97
N GLY A 258 36.63 0.50 17.93
CA GLY A 258 37.00 0.44 19.34
C GLY A 258 36.67 1.71 20.12
N ALA A 259 35.74 2.53 19.67
CA ALA A 259 35.26 3.69 20.42
C ALA A 259 34.73 3.29 21.80
N SER A 260 35.05 4.06 22.81
CA SER A 260 34.57 3.89 24.18
C SER A 260 33.07 4.19 24.30
N GLU A 261 32.41 3.72 25.37
CA GLU A 261 31.01 4.05 25.66
C GLU A 261 30.79 5.57 25.74
N ASP A 262 31.70 6.31 26.37
CA ASP A 262 31.61 7.77 26.52
C ASP A 262 31.70 8.50 25.19
N GLU A 263 32.59 8.05 24.29
CA GLU A 263 32.67 8.59 22.92
C GLU A 263 31.40 8.32 22.12
N LEU A 264 30.82 7.11 22.24
CA LEU A 264 29.53 6.78 21.58
C LEU A 264 28.40 7.63 22.14
N VAL A 265 28.30 7.86 23.44
CA VAL A 265 27.32 8.76 24.08
C VAL A 265 27.49 10.19 23.56
N GLN A 266 28.72 10.69 23.45
CA GLN A 266 28.96 12.02 22.90
C GLN A 266 28.44 12.12 21.44
N ILE A 267 28.76 11.14 20.59
CA ILE A 267 28.34 11.10 19.18
C ILE A 267 26.80 11.07 19.09
N ILE A 268 26.14 10.27 19.93
CA ILE A 268 24.68 10.19 20.03
C ILE A 268 24.11 11.56 20.47
N GLY A 269 24.67 12.18 21.50
CA GLY A 269 24.26 13.48 21.99
C GLY A 269 24.34 14.56 20.93
N GLU A 270 25.45 14.64 20.19
CA GLU A 270 25.62 15.57 19.08
C GLU A 270 24.60 15.34 17.95
N ALA A 271 24.32 14.06 17.61
CA ALA A 271 23.34 13.72 16.61
C ALA A 271 21.91 14.13 17.05
N VAL A 272 21.55 13.86 18.31
CA VAL A 272 20.26 14.25 18.90
C VAL A 272 20.12 15.77 18.98
N GLY A 273 21.19 16.50 19.34
CA GLY A 273 21.20 17.96 19.35
C GLY A 273 20.89 18.61 17.99
N ARG A 274 21.19 17.92 16.90
CA ARG A 274 20.83 18.35 15.53
C ARG A 274 19.39 18.05 15.13
N LYS A 275 18.59 17.37 15.98
CA LYS A 275 17.19 17.02 15.70
C LYS A 275 16.33 18.27 15.60
N LYS A 276 15.68 18.49 14.47
CA LYS A 276 14.79 19.63 14.25
C LYS A 276 13.45 19.43 14.95
N LYS A 277 12.89 20.50 15.52
CA LYS A 277 11.56 20.49 16.18
C LYS A 277 10.41 20.21 15.22
N GLN A 278 10.62 20.35 13.92
CA GLN A 278 9.60 20.16 12.89
C GLN A 278 10.24 19.71 11.58
N HIS A 279 9.56 18.86 10.82
CA HIS A 279 9.99 18.52 9.46
C HIS A 279 9.81 19.71 8.50
N ALA A 280 10.48 19.64 7.34
CA ALA A 280 10.53 20.73 6.36
C ALA A 280 9.18 21.02 5.63
N GLY A 281 8.08 20.37 6.02
CA GLY A 281 6.79 20.44 5.33
C GLY A 281 6.64 19.37 4.24
N MET A 282 5.40 19.04 3.90
CA MET A 282 5.02 17.94 3.01
C MET A 282 5.71 18.02 1.63
N PHE A 283 5.71 19.20 1.00
CA PHE A 283 6.32 19.39 -0.31
C PHE A 283 7.84 19.22 -0.28
N ASN A 284 8.50 19.75 0.73
CA ASN A 284 9.95 19.64 0.87
C ASN A 284 10.36 18.20 1.16
N ILE A 285 9.60 17.48 2.00
CA ILE A 285 9.86 16.06 2.29
C ILE A 285 9.75 15.22 1.01
N SER A 286 8.78 15.48 0.15
CA SER A 286 8.58 14.74 -1.09
C SER A 286 9.72 14.92 -2.10
N GLN A 287 10.48 16.00 -2.00
CA GLN A 287 11.65 16.29 -2.84
C GLN A 287 12.98 15.87 -2.20
N MET A 288 12.98 15.54 -0.92
CA MET A 288 14.20 15.10 -0.22
C MET A 288 14.52 13.65 -0.60
N LYS A 289 15.77 13.40 -0.98
CA LYS A 289 16.28 12.03 -1.08
C LYS A 289 16.19 11.38 0.29
N ASN A 290 15.53 10.24 0.40
CA ASN A 290 15.33 9.49 1.64
C ASN A 290 15.56 8.00 1.38
N ARG A 291 16.08 7.25 2.34
CA ARG A 291 16.23 5.79 2.17
C ARG A 291 14.86 5.15 1.92
N PRO A 292 14.77 4.05 1.15
CA PRO A 292 13.58 3.20 1.13
C PRO A 292 13.16 2.81 2.55
N MET A 293 11.86 2.83 2.85
CA MET A 293 11.33 2.55 4.20
C MET A 293 11.87 1.23 4.79
N ILE A 294 12.03 0.20 3.95
CA ILE A 294 12.54 -1.13 4.32
C ILE A 294 13.99 -1.12 4.83
N LEU A 295 14.75 -0.07 4.56
CA LEU A 295 16.14 0.10 5.03
C LEU A 295 16.25 1.08 6.20
N ILE A 296 15.14 1.67 6.68
CA ILE A 296 15.10 2.61 7.80
C ILE A 296 14.51 1.88 8.98
N GLU A 297 15.34 1.19 9.80
CA GLU A 297 14.68 0.32 10.76
C GLU A 297 15.50 -0.08 11.96
N ALA A 298 15.05 0.28 13.03
CA ALA A 298 14.88 -0.04 14.44
C ALA A 298 14.47 1.24 15.14
N ALA A 299 13.35 1.28 15.81
CA ALA A 299 12.92 2.47 16.55
C ALA A 299 13.25 2.31 18.02
N LEU A 300 14.00 3.27 18.56
CA LEU A 300 14.20 3.48 19.99
C LEU A 300 13.26 4.61 20.40
N GLU A 301 12.44 4.39 21.41
CA GLU A 301 11.55 5.40 21.98
C GLU A 301 12.02 5.70 23.40
N SER A 302 12.14 6.98 23.78
CA SER A 302 12.54 7.41 25.13
C SER A 302 11.42 8.21 25.80
N THR A 303 11.38 8.22 27.11
CA THR A 303 10.57 9.17 27.88
C THR A 303 11.03 10.61 27.63
N PRO A 304 10.19 11.65 27.92
CA PRO A 304 10.50 13.05 27.64
C PRO A 304 11.81 13.59 28.23
N LEU A 305 12.40 12.93 29.22
CA LEU A 305 13.60 13.37 29.92
C LEU A 305 14.84 13.58 29.04
N LEU A 306 15.00 12.81 27.96
CA LEU A 306 16.11 12.99 27.01
C LEU A 306 15.94 14.26 26.16
N GLN A 307 14.70 14.67 25.88
CA GLN A 307 14.41 15.91 25.16
C GLN A 307 14.69 17.14 26.03
N ASP A 308 14.38 17.08 27.33
CA ASP A 308 14.62 18.18 28.27
C ASP A 308 16.11 18.36 28.56
N ALA A 309 16.89 17.28 28.66
CA ALA A 309 18.34 17.33 28.82
C ALA A 309 19.04 17.98 27.60
N VAL A 310 18.56 17.68 26.37
CA VAL A 310 19.10 18.26 25.13
C VAL A 310 18.61 19.70 24.90
N GLN A 311 17.40 20.06 25.34
CA GLN A 311 16.85 21.41 25.19
C GLN A 311 17.37 22.40 26.26
N ASN A 312 17.78 21.88 27.42
CA ASN A 312 18.31 22.67 28.54
C ASN A 312 19.84 22.67 28.64
N SER A 313 20.55 22.00 27.74
CA SER A 313 21.99 22.11 27.60
C SER A 313 22.34 23.55 27.22
N PRO A 314 23.17 24.28 28.01
CA PRO A 314 23.50 25.66 27.72
C PRO A 314 24.21 25.71 26.36
N SER A 315 23.51 26.26 25.36
CA SER A 315 24.13 26.58 24.08
C SER A 315 25.30 27.52 24.31
N SER A 316 26.51 27.09 23.95
CA SER A 316 27.66 27.91 23.55
C SER A 316 27.81 29.25 24.27
N LYS A 317 28.28 29.25 25.50
CA LYS A 317 29.02 30.39 26.08
C LYS A 317 30.24 29.84 26.80
N GLN A 318 31.37 30.11 26.16
CA GLN A 318 32.72 30.25 26.76
C GLN A 318 33.18 29.17 27.75
N TRP A 319 33.88 28.19 27.25
CA TRP A 319 34.88 27.47 28.05
C TRP A 319 36.17 28.30 28.11
N GLY A 320 36.23 29.16 29.13
CA GLY A 320 37.45 29.72 29.61
C GLY A 320 38.01 28.83 30.72
N HIS A 321 39.26 28.48 30.59
CA HIS A 321 40.06 27.73 31.57
C HIS A 321 39.92 28.23 33.00
N ARG A 322 39.62 27.36 33.97
CA ARG A 322 40.19 27.39 35.33
C ARG A 322 40.12 25.99 36.00
N PRO A 323 41.18 25.61 36.76
CA PRO A 323 41.31 24.27 37.32
C PRO A 323 40.83 24.14 38.77
N GLY A 324 40.42 22.92 39.13
CA GLY A 324 40.54 22.35 40.48
C GLY A 324 39.45 22.68 41.48
N HIS A 325 38.63 21.68 41.82
CA HIS A 325 38.48 21.20 43.21
C HIS A 325 37.53 20.02 43.27
N TRP A 326 38.07 18.93 43.76
CA TRP A 326 37.34 17.72 44.15
C TRP A 326 36.51 17.97 45.41
N LEU A 327 35.25 17.54 45.48
CA LEU A 327 34.59 17.12 46.71
C LEU A 327 33.54 16.03 46.43
N THR A 328 33.70 15.00 47.16
CA THR A 328 33.05 13.69 47.24
C THR A 328 31.56 13.71 47.66
N PRO A 329 30.89 12.54 47.59
CA PRO A 329 29.44 12.43 47.54
C PRO A 329 28.77 12.36 48.92
N ARG A 330 27.52 12.79 49.01
CA ARG A 330 26.65 12.44 50.16
C ARG A 330 25.47 11.63 49.69
N ALA A 331 25.50 10.38 50.15
CA ALA A 331 24.34 9.50 50.27
C ALA A 331 23.33 10.07 51.28
N SER A 332 22.07 9.95 50.95
CA SER A 332 20.95 9.59 51.83
C SER A 332 19.64 10.23 51.33
N LEU A 333 18.74 9.36 50.91
CA LEU A 333 17.30 9.43 51.17
C LEU A 333 16.59 8.24 50.52
N SER A 334 16.92 7.03 51.06
CA SER A 334 16.05 5.90 50.96
C SER A 334 15.38 5.75 52.35
N LYS A 335 14.08 5.92 52.38
CA LYS A 335 13.12 5.35 53.36
C LYS A 335 11.99 6.33 53.58
N GLN A 336 10.95 6.15 52.80
CA GLN A 336 9.57 6.36 53.23
C GLN A 336 8.66 6.31 52.02
N MET A 337 8.12 5.16 51.71
CA MET A 337 6.77 4.90 51.25
C MET A 337 6.61 3.42 50.85
N GLY A 338 6.77 2.59 51.83
CA GLY A 338 6.33 1.21 51.79
C GLY A 338 5.33 1.00 52.92
N LYS A 339 4.05 1.24 52.66
CA LYS A 339 2.91 0.70 53.44
C LYS A 339 1.62 1.40 52.99
N ALA A 340 0.95 0.86 52.01
CA ALA A 340 -0.51 0.86 51.89
C ALA A 340 -0.87 0.20 50.54
N PHE A 341 -1.22 -1.03 50.55
CA PHE A 341 -2.25 -1.72 49.78
C PHE A 341 -2.01 -3.23 49.79
N LYS A 342 -2.17 -3.81 50.99
CA LYS A 342 -2.62 -5.20 51.13
C LYS A 342 -3.95 -5.14 51.85
N LYS A 343 -5.04 -5.39 51.14
CA LYS A 343 -6.29 -6.02 51.57
C LYS A 343 -7.38 -5.64 50.57
N ASN A 344 -7.76 -6.57 49.74
CA ASN A 344 -9.10 -7.10 49.65
C ASN A 344 -9.13 -8.17 48.54
N VAL A 345 -9.01 -9.37 48.97
CA VAL A 345 -9.43 -10.60 48.29
C VAL A 345 -10.74 -10.98 48.97
N PHE A 346 -11.68 -11.40 48.19
CA PHE A 346 -12.83 -12.26 48.42
C PHE A 346 -14.21 -11.69 48.05
N THR A 347 -14.82 -12.49 47.21
CA THR A 347 -16.24 -12.84 47.04
C THR A 347 -17.06 -12.04 46.04
N GLY A 348 -17.60 -12.78 45.07
CA GLY A 348 -18.71 -12.37 44.22
C GLY A 348 -18.90 -13.24 42.97
N GLN A 349 -19.39 -14.47 43.17
CA GLN A 349 -20.01 -15.29 42.10
C GLN A 349 -21.22 -14.56 41.55
N HIS A 350 -21.27 -14.38 40.23
CA HIS A 350 -22.53 -14.31 39.49
C HIS A 350 -22.37 -14.98 38.13
N ALA A 351 -23.07 -16.08 37.99
CA ALA A 351 -23.26 -16.84 36.76
C ALA A 351 -24.16 -16.08 35.80
N LEU A 352 -23.81 -16.08 34.52
CA LEU A 352 -24.69 -15.69 33.43
C LEU A 352 -25.41 -16.91 32.87
N PRO A 353 -26.71 -16.83 32.54
CA PRO A 353 -27.46 -17.92 31.95
C PRO A 353 -27.42 -17.81 30.41
N GLY A 354 -27.01 -18.89 29.76
CA GLY A 354 -27.12 -19.13 28.34
C GLY A 354 -26.84 -20.59 28.10
N SER A 355 -27.85 -21.35 27.72
CA SER A 355 -27.79 -22.80 27.60
C SER A 355 -26.85 -23.23 26.47
N ARG A 356 -26.14 -24.31 26.71
CA ARG A 356 -25.22 -24.99 25.78
C ARG A 356 -25.86 -25.36 24.43
N SER A 357 -27.18 -25.31 24.31
CA SER A 357 -27.96 -25.57 23.10
C SER A 357 -27.97 -24.40 22.08
N GLU A 358 -27.95 -23.15 22.57
CA GLU A 358 -27.95 -21.98 21.67
C GLU A 358 -26.60 -21.74 20.98
N GLN A 359 -25.51 -22.05 21.69
CA GLN A 359 -24.15 -22.00 21.09
C GLN A 359 -23.91 -23.11 20.05
N GLN A 360 -24.54 -24.27 20.20
CA GLN A 360 -24.48 -25.34 19.21
C GLN A 360 -25.37 -25.07 18.01
N GLN A 361 -26.47 -24.35 18.17
CA GLN A 361 -27.35 -23.98 17.07
C GLN A 361 -26.75 -22.90 16.17
N LEU A 362 -26.08 -21.90 16.75
CA LEU A 362 -25.36 -20.86 16.00
C LEU A 362 -24.14 -21.42 15.24
N ALA A 363 -23.45 -22.40 15.83
CA ALA A 363 -22.34 -23.10 15.16
C ALA A 363 -22.84 -23.99 14.00
N ALA A 364 -24.05 -24.57 14.11
CA ALA A 364 -24.67 -25.35 13.06
C ALA A 364 -25.14 -24.49 11.87
N GLU A 365 -25.66 -23.29 12.13
CA GLU A 365 -26.07 -22.34 11.09
C GLU A 365 -24.87 -21.77 10.31
N ILE A 366 -23.76 -21.51 10.98
CA ILE A 366 -22.50 -21.06 10.32
C ILE A 366 -21.91 -22.19 9.45
N LEU A 367 -21.96 -23.42 9.92
CA LEU A 367 -21.51 -24.59 9.15
C LEU A 367 -22.43 -24.90 7.96
N GLN A 368 -23.74 -24.63 8.07
CA GLN A 368 -24.71 -24.84 6.99
C GLN A 368 -24.60 -23.77 5.91
N ALA A 369 -24.25 -22.51 6.27
CA ALA A 369 -23.96 -21.44 5.32
C ALA A 369 -22.65 -21.69 4.55
N GLN A 370 -21.64 -22.29 5.19
CA GLN A 370 -20.40 -22.70 4.53
C GLN A 370 -20.58 -23.93 3.64
N ALA A 371 -21.42 -24.87 4.02
CA ALA A 371 -21.74 -26.05 3.20
C ALA A 371 -22.52 -25.71 1.93
N HIS A 372 -23.36 -24.67 1.94
CA HIS A 372 -24.09 -24.20 0.73
C HIS A 372 -23.16 -23.56 -0.31
N SER A 373 -22.10 -22.89 0.12
CA SER A 373 -21.08 -22.34 -0.80
C SER A 373 -20.17 -23.41 -1.41
N ILE A 374 -19.95 -24.53 -0.71
CA ILE A 374 -19.14 -25.66 -1.21
C ILE A 374 -19.94 -26.55 -2.14
N CYS A 375 -21.27 -26.67 -1.97
CA CYS A 375 -22.12 -27.53 -2.79
C CYS A 375 -22.39 -26.94 -4.20
N ILE A 376 -22.24 -25.64 -4.41
CA ILE A 376 -22.31 -25.00 -5.74
C ILE A 376 -21.00 -25.24 -6.52
N PHE A 377 -19.87 -25.47 -5.83
CA PHE A 377 -18.56 -25.71 -6.46
C PHE A 377 -18.32 -27.19 -6.82
N GLN A 378 -19.04 -28.14 -6.19
CA GLN A 378 -18.88 -29.59 -6.45
C GLN A 378 -19.85 -30.18 -7.48
N LYS A 379 -20.88 -29.46 -7.89
CA LYS A 379 -21.81 -29.94 -8.94
C LYS A 379 -21.31 -29.76 -10.37
N ASN A 380 -20.17 -29.12 -10.58
CA ASN A 380 -19.56 -28.95 -11.91
C ASN A 380 -18.33 -29.85 -12.16
N LEU A 381 -18.05 -30.84 -11.31
CA LEU A 381 -16.88 -31.72 -11.43
C LEU A 381 -17.18 -33.23 -11.51
N SER A 382 -18.44 -33.61 -11.76
CA SER A 382 -18.77 -35.02 -11.93
C SER A 382 -19.54 -35.29 -13.22
N SER A 383 -18.85 -35.23 -14.34
CA SER A 383 -19.21 -35.99 -15.53
C SER A 383 -18.03 -36.04 -16.49
N SER A 384 -17.18 -37.01 -16.37
CA SER A 384 -16.62 -37.89 -17.39
C SER A 384 -15.38 -38.61 -16.86
N SER A 385 -15.59 -39.82 -16.42
CA SER A 385 -14.57 -40.85 -16.37
C SER A 385 -14.65 -41.60 -17.70
N ASP A 386 -13.54 -41.77 -18.41
CA ASP A 386 -13.14 -43.10 -18.85
C ASP A 386 -11.70 -43.14 -19.36
N THR A 387 -11.11 -44.18 -18.94
CA THR A 387 -9.80 -44.80 -19.03
C THR A 387 -9.30 -45.06 -20.47
N LYS A 388 -8.00 -44.89 -20.77
CA LYS A 388 -7.09 -46.00 -21.11
C LYS A 388 -5.63 -45.57 -21.32
N CYS A 389 -4.82 -46.33 -20.68
CA CYS A 389 -3.36 -46.48 -20.75
C CYS A 389 -2.90 -46.96 -22.12
N LEU A 390 -1.76 -46.50 -22.66
CA LEU A 390 -0.70 -47.35 -23.21
C LEU A 390 0.58 -46.57 -23.55
N ARG A 391 1.65 -47.27 -23.40
CA ARG A 391 3.09 -46.96 -23.35
C ARG A 391 3.74 -46.69 -24.71
N THR A 392 4.93 -46.07 -24.61
CA THR A 392 6.22 -46.30 -25.31
C THR A 392 6.57 -45.47 -26.54
N GLY A 393 7.79 -44.91 -26.51
CA GLY A 393 8.68 -44.83 -27.65
C GLY A 393 9.28 -43.47 -27.96
N SER A 394 10.46 -43.15 -27.43
CA SER A 394 11.42 -42.29 -28.11
C SER A 394 12.04 -43.01 -29.32
N PRO A 395 12.48 -42.31 -30.34
CA PRO A 395 13.89 -41.98 -30.39
C PRO A 395 14.25 -40.61 -31.07
N SER A 396 15.47 -40.27 -30.81
CA SER A 396 16.40 -39.24 -31.21
C SER A 396 16.72 -39.08 -32.71
N ILE A 397 17.52 -38.00 -33.01
CA ILE A 397 18.44 -37.78 -34.16
C ILE A 397 17.83 -36.93 -35.28
N GLN A 398 18.46 -35.90 -35.86
CA GLN A 398 19.78 -35.30 -35.93
C GLN A 398 19.71 -33.93 -36.67
N HIS A 399 20.79 -33.17 -36.49
CA HIS A 399 21.24 -31.96 -37.19
C HIS A 399 21.02 -31.89 -38.71
N THR A 400 20.81 -30.67 -39.23
CA THR A 400 21.71 -30.09 -40.27
C THR A 400 21.53 -28.57 -40.41
N SER A 401 22.66 -27.90 -40.53
CA SER A 401 22.97 -26.54 -40.86
C SER A 401 22.85 -26.24 -42.35
N HIS A 402 22.59 -24.97 -42.75
CA HIS A 402 23.23 -24.22 -43.85
C HIS A 402 22.64 -22.81 -43.91
N THR A 403 23.44 -21.78 -43.57
CA THR A 403 24.22 -20.82 -44.36
C THR A 403 23.46 -20.06 -45.47
N ALA A 404 23.30 -18.79 -45.24
CA ALA A 404 23.92 -17.57 -45.81
C ALA A 404 23.50 -17.13 -47.23
N VAL A 405 23.40 -15.85 -47.40
CA VAL A 405 23.97 -14.93 -48.38
C VAL A 405 22.99 -13.86 -48.87
N ASP A 406 23.27 -12.62 -48.51
CA ASP A 406 23.42 -11.34 -49.27
C ASP A 406 22.44 -11.01 -50.43
N SER A 407 22.02 -9.80 -50.67
CA SER A 407 22.63 -8.48 -50.72
C SER A 407 21.76 -7.51 -51.57
N HIS A 408 22.01 -6.21 -51.36
CA HIS A 408 21.87 -5.04 -52.28
C HIS A 408 20.50 -4.37 -52.48
N SER A 409 20.30 -3.15 -52.00
CA SER A 409 20.79 -1.81 -52.52
C SER A 409 19.86 -1.09 -53.50
N GLY A 410 19.72 0.22 -53.28
CA GLY A 410 19.37 1.24 -54.25
C GLY A 410 18.16 2.10 -53.81
N ALA A 411 18.23 3.23 -53.27
CA ALA A 411 18.72 4.55 -53.61
C ALA A 411 17.79 5.35 -54.56
N ALA A 412 17.58 6.60 -54.15
CA ALA A 412 17.38 7.87 -54.83
C ALA A 412 15.93 8.32 -55.13
N ALA A 413 15.49 9.41 -54.54
CA ALA A 413 15.76 10.84 -54.72
C ALA A 413 14.78 11.55 -55.68
N GLY A 414 14.34 12.73 -55.29
CA GLY A 414 14.04 13.86 -56.18
C GLY A 414 12.64 14.44 -56.01
N ASN A 415 12.50 15.51 -55.32
CA ASN A 415 12.53 16.94 -55.64
C ASN A 415 11.23 17.59 -56.14
N GLN A 416 10.82 18.64 -55.39
CA GLN A 416 10.44 20.02 -55.84
C GLN A 416 9.13 20.17 -56.65
N SER A 417 8.32 21.18 -56.52
CA SER A 417 8.41 22.60 -56.10
C SER A 417 7.01 23.23 -56.15
N GLU A 418 6.73 24.24 -55.33
CA GLU A 418 6.20 25.60 -55.60
C GLU A 418 5.00 25.75 -56.57
N GLU A 419 4.00 26.58 -56.34
CA GLU A 419 3.90 28.03 -56.10
C GLU A 419 2.44 28.49 -55.85
N LYS A 420 2.34 29.52 -54.96
CA LYS A 420 1.55 30.78 -54.98
C LYS A 420 0.08 30.88 -55.40
N GLY A 421 -0.64 31.56 -54.51
CA GLY A 421 -1.87 32.30 -54.49
C GLY A 421 -2.16 33.29 -55.64
N PRO A 422 -3.03 34.33 -55.54
CA PRO A 422 -3.86 34.88 -54.44
C PRO A 422 -5.26 35.40 -54.88
N GLY A 423 -6.00 35.97 -53.92
CA GLY A 423 -7.01 37.03 -54.12
C GLY A 423 -8.45 36.57 -54.27
N SER A 424 -9.46 37.17 -53.78
CA SER A 424 -9.90 38.42 -53.17
C SER A 424 -11.43 38.46 -53.15
N HIS A 425 -12.02 39.05 -52.11
CA HIS A 425 -13.27 39.83 -52.04
C HIS A 425 -14.60 39.22 -52.56
N SER A 426 -15.72 39.20 -51.81
CA SER A 426 -16.50 40.29 -51.22
C SER A 426 -17.91 39.84 -50.82
N LYS A 427 -18.43 40.41 -49.74
CA LYS A 427 -19.81 40.88 -49.40
C LYS A 427 -21.03 40.15 -49.98
N ALA A 428 -22.03 39.77 -49.25
CA ALA A 428 -23.00 40.44 -48.40
C ALA A 428 -24.39 39.75 -48.45
N ILE A 429 -25.10 39.75 -47.32
CA ILE A 429 -26.55 39.94 -47.11
C ILE A 429 -27.55 38.88 -47.66
N GLY A 430 -28.34 38.31 -46.69
CA GLY A 430 -29.62 37.71 -47.04
C GLY A 430 -30.20 36.84 -45.93
N SER A 431 -31.16 37.38 -45.20
CA SER A 431 -32.07 36.75 -44.27
C SER A 431 -32.87 35.58 -44.84
N GLY A 432 -33.00 34.49 -44.07
CA GLY A 432 -33.97 33.44 -44.42
C GLY A 432 -34.00 32.30 -43.38
N LEU A 433 -35.01 32.29 -42.55
CA LEU A 433 -35.41 31.19 -41.71
C LEU A 433 -35.67 29.92 -42.55
N CYS A 434 -34.91 28.88 -42.32
CA CYS A 434 -35.38 27.52 -42.62
C CYS A 434 -34.68 26.53 -41.68
N ALA A 435 -35.44 25.70 -41.00
CA ALA A 435 -34.97 24.56 -40.25
C ALA A 435 -34.17 23.64 -41.18
N SER A 436 -32.87 23.47 -40.95
CA SER A 436 -32.07 22.51 -41.66
C SER A 436 -31.45 21.51 -40.67
N GLU A 437 -31.69 20.27 -40.95
CA GLU A 437 -30.96 19.10 -40.48
C GLU A 437 -29.47 19.39 -40.39
N ARG A 438 -28.90 19.38 -39.17
CA ARG A 438 -27.48 19.53 -38.98
C ARG A 438 -26.81 18.17 -39.21
N GLY A 439 -26.26 18.00 -40.36
CA GLY A 439 -25.23 17.01 -40.67
C GLY A 439 -23.99 17.18 -39.73
N PRO A 440 -23.07 16.21 -39.68
CA PRO A 440 -21.92 16.25 -38.78
C PRO A 440 -21.10 17.52 -38.99
N SER A 441 -20.92 18.34 -37.96
CA SER A 441 -20.14 19.57 -37.99
C SER A 441 -18.69 19.26 -38.35
N SER A 442 -18.17 19.83 -39.44
CA SER A 442 -16.79 19.71 -39.88
C SER A 442 -15.78 20.51 -39.05
N SER A 443 -16.16 21.11 -37.91
CA SER A 443 -15.26 21.86 -37.06
C SER A 443 -14.72 20.98 -35.93
N LEU A 444 -13.38 21.04 -35.74
CA LEU A 444 -12.72 20.43 -34.60
C LEU A 444 -13.22 21.10 -33.30
N THR A 445 -13.62 20.30 -32.32
CA THR A 445 -14.25 20.78 -31.08
C THR A 445 -13.27 20.99 -29.92
N HIS A 446 -12.01 20.56 -30.05
CA HIS A 446 -10.98 20.64 -29.01
C HIS A 446 -9.86 21.63 -29.36
N ILE A 447 -10.19 22.70 -30.08
CA ILE A 447 -9.28 23.80 -30.39
C ILE A 447 -9.92 25.15 -30.06
N ASP A 448 -9.13 26.09 -29.54
CA ASP A 448 -9.53 27.48 -29.35
C ASP A 448 -9.51 28.29 -30.67
N GLN A 449 -9.84 29.57 -30.61
CA GLN A 449 -9.87 30.45 -31.77
C GLN A 449 -8.48 30.66 -32.43
N GLU A 450 -7.41 30.36 -31.67
CA GLU A 450 -6.02 30.43 -32.12
C GLU A 450 -5.44 29.07 -32.55
N GLY A 451 -6.28 28.03 -32.66
CA GLY A 451 -5.87 26.68 -33.07
C GLY A 451 -5.15 25.84 -32.01
N ARG A 452 -5.11 26.29 -30.76
CA ARG A 452 -4.48 25.57 -29.66
C ARG A 452 -5.44 24.56 -29.05
N ALA A 453 -4.92 23.47 -28.48
CA ALA A 453 -5.71 22.45 -27.80
C ALA A 453 -6.46 23.03 -26.60
N ALA A 454 -7.78 22.86 -26.57
CA ALA A 454 -8.65 23.32 -25.51
C ALA A 454 -9.69 22.26 -25.14
N MET A 455 -9.98 22.13 -23.84
CA MET A 455 -11.04 21.25 -23.35
C MET A 455 -12.40 21.92 -23.58
N VAL A 456 -13.39 21.15 -24.07
CA VAL A 456 -14.74 21.67 -24.36
C VAL A 456 -15.43 22.10 -23.06
N ASP A 457 -15.99 23.33 -23.02
CA ASP A 457 -16.84 23.75 -21.90
C ASP A 457 -18.20 23.05 -21.95
N VAL A 458 -18.49 22.27 -20.94
CA VAL A 458 -19.77 21.56 -20.76
C VAL A 458 -20.66 22.20 -19.69
N GLY A 459 -20.25 23.33 -19.09
CA GLY A 459 -20.91 23.96 -17.96
C GLY A 459 -22.38 24.27 -18.19
N LYS A 460 -22.76 24.67 -19.40
CA LYS A 460 -24.13 25.05 -19.79
C LYS A 460 -25.02 23.88 -20.22
N LYS A 461 -24.49 22.64 -20.28
CA LYS A 461 -25.31 21.48 -20.66
C LYS A 461 -26.10 20.95 -19.46
N PRO A 462 -27.35 20.50 -19.65
CA PRO A 462 -28.09 19.82 -18.60
C PRO A 462 -27.47 18.46 -18.29
N ASP A 463 -27.63 18.01 -17.06
CA ASP A 463 -27.30 16.64 -16.68
C ASP A 463 -28.27 15.66 -17.33
N SER A 464 -27.73 14.56 -17.84
CA SER A 464 -28.54 13.45 -18.35
C SER A 464 -27.83 12.13 -18.06
N GLU A 465 -28.60 11.05 -18.09
CA GLU A 465 -28.08 9.69 -17.98
C GLU A 465 -27.22 9.35 -19.21
N ARG A 466 -26.05 8.81 -18.98
CA ARG A 466 -25.05 8.50 -20.01
C ARG A 466 -24.62 7.06 -19.88
N THR A 467 -24.75 6.32 -20.97
CA THR A 467 -24.23 4.95 -21.03
C THR A 467 -23.37 4.80 -22.27
N ALA A 468 -22.26 4.08 -22.15
CA ALA A 468 -21.44 3.68 -23.27
C ALA A 468 -20.94 2.26 -23.12
N VAL A 469 -20.90 1.53 -24.23
CA VAL A 469 -20.34 0.17 -24.31
C VAL A 469 -19.22 0.20 -25.34
N ALA A 470 -18.05 -0.30 -24.95
CA ALA A 470 -16.90 -0.52 -25.82
C ALA A 470 -16.50 -1.99 -25.83
N SER A 471 -15.85 -2.44 -26.89
CA SER A 471 -15.30 -3.79 -26.97
C SER A 471 -13.83 -3.77 -27.42
N ALA A 472 -13.12 -4.85 -27.09
CA ALA A 472 -11.80 -5.17 -27.62
C ALA A 472 -11.68 -6.68 -27.80
N VAL A 473 -10.80 -7.12 -28.72
CA VAL A 473 -10.49 -8.52 -28.93
C VAL A 473 -8.98 -8.71 -28.80
N VAL A 474 -8.55 -9.73 -28.08
CA VAL A 474 -7.14 -10.09 -27.94
C VAL A 474 -6.94 -11.50 -28.46
N ARG A 475 -6.37 -11.64 -29.64
CA ARG A 475 -6.06 -12.92 -30.24
C ARG A 475 -4.76 -13.45 -29.65
N LEU A 476 -4.85 -14.58 -28.96
CA LEU A 476 -3.76 -15.19 -28.19
C LEU A 476 -2.98 -16.25 -28.95
N GLY A 477 -3.63 -16.86 -29.96
CA GLY A 477 -3.19 -18.11 -30.55
C GLY A 477 -3.46 -19.33 -29.64
N GLU A 478 -3.48 -20.51 -30.24
CA GLU A 478 -3.93 -21.76 -29.60
C GLU A 478 -3.22 -22.06 -28.26
N LYS A 479 -1.89 -21.95 -28.24
CA LYS A 479 -1.08 -22.29 -27.06
C LYS A 479 -1.38 -21.38 -25.86
N ALA A 480 -1.36 -20.07 -26.06
CA ALA A 480 -1.60 -19.13 -24.99
C ALA A 480 -3.07 -19.17 -24.54
N PHE A 481 -4.01 -19.33 -25.48
CA PHE A 481 -5.42 -19.50 -25.20
C PHE A 481 -5.69 -20.74 -24.32
N GLY A 482 -5.09 -21.89 -24.64
CA GLY A 482 -5.21 -23.12 -23.85
C GLY A 482 -4.73 -22.92 -22.40
N MET A 483 -3.64 -22.20 -22.21
CA MET A 483 -3.11 -21.89 -20.87
C MET A 483 -4.02 -20.91 -20.09
N VAL A 484 -4.61 -19.91 -20.75
CA VAL A 484 -5.58 -19.00 -20.14
C VAL A 484 -6.83 -19.78 -19.71
N ARG A 485 -7.38 -20.61 -20.59
CA ARG A 485 -8.57 -21.44 -20.31
C ARG A 485 -8.37 -22.36 -19.11
N GLN A 486 -7.18 -22.91 -18.95
CA GLN A 486 -6.84 -23.84 -17.86
C GLN A 486 -6.28 -23.13 -16.62
N ASN A 487 -6.20 -21.79 -16.63
CA ASN A 487 -5.60 -20.98 -15.57
C ASN A 487 -4.17 -21.43 -15.17
N GLN A 488 -3.35 -21.80 -16.17
CA GLN A 488 -2.00 -22.35 -15.97
C GLN A 488 -0.87 -21.32 -16.13
N LEU A 489 -1.19 -20.03 -16.28
CA LEU A 489 -0.17 -18.99 -16.42
C LEU A 489 0.51 -18.69 -15.08
N LYS A 490 1.82 -18.57 -15.10
CA LYS A 490 2.63 -18.25 -13.91
C LYS A 490 2.27 -16.89 -13.25
N LYS A 491 1.68 -15.96 -14.01
CA LYS A 491 1.25 -14.65 -13.54
C LYS A 491 -0.14 -14.67 -12.85
N GLY A 492 -0.81 -15.82 -12.79
CA GLY A 492 -2.12 -15.99 -12.17
C GLY A 492 -3.30 -15.89 -13.15
N ASP A 493 -4.50 -15.62 -12.63
CA ASP A 493 -5.74 -15.54 -13.38
C ASP A 493 -5.78 -14.30 -14.29
N VAL A 494 -5.61 -14.53 -15.59
CA VAL A 494 -5.56 -13.46 -16.61
C VAL A 494 -6.86 -12.70 -16.71
N LEU A 495 -8.00 -13.42 -16.68
CA LEU A 495 -9.30 -12.80 -16.90
C LEU A 495 -9.68 -11.92 -15.72
N ALA A 496 -9.47 -12.40 -14.50
CA ALA A 496 -9.75 -11.63 -13.29
C ALA A 496 -8.86 -10.38 -13.19
N VAL A 497 -7.57 -10.50 -13.47
CA VAL A 497 -6.64 -9.35 -13.43
C VAL A 497 -6.97 -8.33 -14.51
N ALA A 498 -7.30 -8.78 -15.72
CA ALA A 498 -7.70 -7.90 -16.82
C ALA A 498 -9.02 -7.18 -16.54
N GLN A 499 -9.99 -7.85 -15.91
CA GLN A 499 -11.25 -7.26 -15.47
C GLN A 499 -11.01 -6.08 -14.51
N ILE A 500 -10.21 -6.31 -13.47
CA ILE A 500 -9.86 -5.28 -12.49
C ILE A 500 -9.13 -4.11 -13.16
N ALA A 501 -8.17 -4.41 -14.06
CA ALA A 501 -7.43 -3.39 -14.79
C ALA A 501 -8.35 -2.54 -15.69
N GLY A 502 -9.34 -3.16 -16.33
CA GLY A 502 -10.34 -2.45 -17.12
C GLY A 502 -11.20 -1.51 -16.28
N ILE A 503 -11.72 -1.98 -15.14
CA ILE A 503 -12.48 -1.14 -14.20
C ILE A 503 -11.64 0.04 -13.72
N GLN A 504 -10.37 -0.20 -13.40
CA GLN A 504 -9.44 0.86 -13.00
C GLN A 504 -9.16 1.84 -14.16
N GLY A 505 -9.09 1.34 -15.40
CA GLY A 505 -8.95 2.15 -16.60
C GLY A 505 -10.06 3.16 -16.79
N ALA A 506 -11.33 2.72 -16.65
CA ALA A 506 -12.49 3.61 -16.68
C ALA A 506 -12.38 4.74 -15.65
N LYS A 507 -12.02 4.41 -14.41
CA LYS A 507 -11.89 5.38 -13.31
C LYS A 507 -10.75 6.39 -13.52
N LEU A 508 -9.74 6.07 -14.31
CA LEU A 508 -8.55 6.89 -14.55
C LEU A 508 -8.58 7.63 -15.89
N THR A 509 -9.64 7.54 -16.68
CA THR A 509 -9.70 8.07 -18.05
C THR A 509 -9.28 9.53 -18.14
N SER A 510 -9.79 10.40 -17.29
CA SER A 510 -9.43 11.83 -17.29
C SER A 510 -7.97 12.12 -16.92
N GLN A 511 -7.28 11.16 -16.28
CA GLN A 511 -5.85 11.26 -15.98
C GLN A 511 -4.97 10.71 -17.12
N LEU A 512 -5.51 9.82 -17.95
CA LEU A 512 -4.82 9.20 -19.08
C LEU A 512 -5.01 9.98 -20.39
N ILE A 513 -6.18 10.57 -20.58
CA ILE A 513 -6.57 11.30 -21.79
C ILE A 513 -6.67 12.79 -21.45
N PRO A 514 -5.73 13.65 -21.91
CA PRO A 514 -5.55 15.02 -21.41
C PRO A 514 -6.77 15.93 -21.51
N LEU A 515 -7.60 15.79 -22.54
CA LEU A 515 -8.76 16.66 -22.78
C LEU A 515 -10.10 16.05 -22.33
N CYS A 516 -10.07 14.89 -21.67
CA CYS A 516 -11.28 14.28 -21.09
C CYS A 516 -11.67 14.94 -19.77
N HIS A 517 -12.97 15.14 -19.58
CA HIS A 517 -13.54 15.60 -18.32
C HIS A 517 -13.42 14.55 -17.22
N ASN A 518 -13.30 14.99 -15.98
CA ASN A 518 -13.40 14.08 -14.83
C ASN A 518 -14.88 13.82 -14.54
N ILE A 519 -15.35 12.62 -14.91
CA ILE A 519 -16.77 12.23 -14.82
C ILE A 519 -16.97 11.30 -13.62
N PRO A 520 -17.96 11.55 -12.74
CA PRO A 520 -18.32 10.64 -11.68
C PRO A 520 -19.06 9.43 -12.27
N LEU A 521 -18.37 8.27 -12.35
CA LEU A 521 -18.96 7.03 -12.81
C LEU A 521 -19.85 6.41 -11.74
N SER A 522 -21.11 6.13 -12.08
CA SER A 522 -22.07 5.45 -11.20
C SER A 522 -21.98 3.92 -11.31
N HIS A 523 -21.58 3.40 -12.49
CA HIS A 523 -21.44 1.96 -12.71
C HIS A 523 -20.42 1.66 -13.80
N VAL A 524 -19.60 0.61 -13.57
CA VAL A 524 -18.63 0.09 -14.54
C VAL A 524 -18.68 -1.43 -14.51
N VAL A 525 -18.92 -2.04 -15.66
CA VAL A 525 -18.85 -3.50 -15.84
C VAL A 525 -17.82 -3.80 -16.92
N VAL A 526 -16.87 -4.66 -16.62
CA VAL A 526 -15.93 -5.20 -17.60
C VAL A 526 -16.09 -6.71 -17.60
N SER A 527 -16.51 -7.28 -18.72
CA SER A 527 -16.67 -8.72 -18.91
C SER A 527 -15.66 -9.23 -19.92
N LEU A 528 -15.09 -10.41 -19.63
CA LEU A 528 -14.17 -11.09 -20.52
C LEU A 528 -14.69 -12.50 -20.79
N SER A 529 -14.74 -12.89 -22.05
CA SER A 529 -15.14 -14.21 -22.49
C SER A 529 -14.09 -14.83 -23.43
N LEU A 530 -14.02 -16.14 -23.45
CA LEU A 530 -13.12 -16.90 -24.31
C LEU A 530 -13.85 -17.26 -25.61
N ASP A 531 -13.23 -16.89 -26.74
CA ASP A 531 -13.69 -17.27 -28.09
C ASP A 531 -12.78 -18.40 -28.61
N GLU A 532 -13.29 -19.62 -28.60
CA GLU A 532 -12.55 -20.81 -29.02
C GLU A 532 -12.31 -20.84 -30.53
N THR A 533 -13.15 -20.20 -31.32
CA THR A 533 -13.03 -20.20 -32.78
C THR A 533 -11.91 -19.31 -33.28
N ARG A 534 -11.62 -18.24 -32.55
CA ARG A 534 -10.58 -17.25 -32.87
C ARG A 534 -9.34 -17.36 -31.98
N TRP A 535 -9.34 -18.31 -31.01
CA TRP A 535 -8.32 -18.39 -29.96
C TRP A 535 -8.09 -17.03 -29.28
N ALA A 536 -9.18 -16.36 -28.91
CA ALA A 536 -9.15 -14.99 -28.48
C ALA A 536 -9.89 -14.76 -27.16
N VAL A 537 -9.53 -13.67 -26.46
CA VAL A 537 -10.31 -13.10 -25.35
C VAL A 537 -11.13 -11.93 -25.92
N VAL A 538 -12.45 -12.02 -25.79
CA VAL A 538 -13.37 -10.94 -26.14
C VAL A 538 -13.68 -10.16 -24.88
N ILE A 539 -13.53 -8.85 -24.95
CA ILE A 539 -13.70 -7.92 -23.84
C ILE A 539 -14.86 -6.98 -24.15
N GLN A 540 -15.76 -6.79 -23.21
CA GLN A 540 -16.79 -5.75 -23.25
C GLN A 540 -16.70 -4.91 -21.98
N ALA A 541 -16.75 -3.58 -22.15
CA ALA A 541 -16.72 -2.62 -21.06
C ALA A 541 -17.94 -1.70 -21.17
N LEU A 542 -18.77 -1.68 -20.13
CA LEU A 542 -19.91 -0.79 -20.00
C LEU A 542 -19.59 0.23 -18.92
N CYS A 543 -19.83 1.52 -19.23
CA CYS A 543 -19.73 2.61 -18.28
C CYS A 543 -21.05 3.38 -18.23
N HIS A 544 -21.43 3.79 -17.02
CA HIS A 544 -22.65 4.54 -16.75
C HIS A 544 -22.35 5.74 -15.86
N SER A 545 -22.96 6.89 -16.16
CA SER A 545 -22.82 8.11 -15.37
C SER A 545 -24.05 8.99 -15.53
N GLN A 546 -24.30 9.85 -14.57
CA GLN A 546 -25.22 10.98 -14.70
C GLN A 546 -24.40 12.26 -14.77
N GLY A 547 -24.46 12.98 -15.91
CA GLY A 547 -23.60 14.15 -16.10
C GLY A 547 -23.80 14.87 -17.45
N LYS A 548 -22.95 15.88 -17.66
CA LYS A 548 -23.04 16.83 -18.78
C LYS A 548 -22.38 16.35 -20.06
N THR A 549 -21.61 15.28 -20.01
CA THR A 549 -20.89 14.72 -21.17
C THR A 549 -20.95 13.19 -21.17
N GLY A 550 -20.66 12.58 -22.32
CA GLY A 550 -20.71 11.13 -22.49
C GLY A 550 -19.55 10.40 -21.82
N VAL A 551 -19.69 9.09 -21.66
CA VAL A 551 -18.71 8.17 -21.02
C VAL A 551 -18.08 7.23 -22.02
N GLU A 552 -18.03 7.63 -23.28
CA GLU A 552 -17.45 6.83 -24.37
C GLU A 552 -15.98 6.55 -24.13
N MET A 553 -15.24 7.55 -23.64
CA MET A 553 -13.79 7.41 -23.40
C MET A 553 -13.51 6.51 -22.21
N GLU A 554 -14.35 6.55 -21.19
CA GLU A 554 -14.26 5.67 -20.03
C GLU A 554 -14.44 4.20 -20.43
N ALA A 555 -15.43 3.91 -21.29
CA ALA A 555 -15.66 2.56 -21.80
C ALA A 555 -14.51 2.09 -22.72
N LEU A 556 -14.03 2.95 -23.62
CA LEU A 556 -12.91 2.63 -24.51
C LEU A 556 -11.60 2.41 -23.72
N THR A 557 -11.32 3.25 -22.73
CA THR A 557 -10.12 3.11 -21.89
C THR A 557 -10.20 1.81 -21.06
N ALA A 558 -11.39 1.47 -20.55
CA ALA A 558 -11.60 0.20 -19.84
C ALA A 558 -11.29 -1.01 -20.73
N ALA A 559 -11.86 -1.05 -21.92
CA ALA A 559 -11.63 -2.16 -22.85
C ALA A 559 -10.16 -2.25 -23.29
N SER A 560 -9.52 -1.11 -23.55
CA SER A 560 -8.12 -1.04 -23.94
C SER A 560 -7.17 -1.51 -22.83
N LEU A 561 -7.39 -1.07 -21.58
CA LEU A 561 -6.52 -1.45 -20.46
C LEU A 561 -6.70 -2.92 -20.10
N ALA A 562 -7.92 -3.45 -20.20
CA ALA A 562 -8.16 -4.89 -20.05
C ALA A 562 -7.40 -5.68 -21.13
N ALA A 563 -7.44 -5.25 -22.40
CA ALA A 563 -6.75 -5.90 -23.50
C ALA A 563 -5.22 -5.86 -23.34
N LEU A 564 -4.66 -4.71 -22.96
CA LEU A 564 -3.22 -4.57 -22.68
C LEU A 564 -2.80 -5.47 -21.51
N THR A 565 -3.66 -5.66 -20.52
CA THR A 565 -3.39 -6.53 -19.38
C THR A 565 -3.37 -8.00 -19.80
N VAL A 566 -4.32 -8.45 -20.63
CA VAL A 566 -4.29 -9.79 -21.23
C VAL A 566 -2.97 -10.00 -21.99
N TYR A 567 -2.58 -9.04 -22.83
CA TYR A 567 -1.32 -9.08 -23.56
C TYR A 567 -0.12 -9.22 -22.62
N ASP A 568 0.00 -8.35 -21.61
CA ASP A 568 1.13 -8.36 -20.66
C ASP A 568 1.23 -9.71 -19.92
N MET A 569 0.09 -10.25 -19.50
CA MET A 569 0.09 -11.51 -18.76
C MET A 569 0.46 -12.72 -19.62
N CYS A 570 0.14 -12.67 -20.92
CA CYS A 570 0.35 -13.78 -21.85
C CYS A 570 1.65 -13.67 -22.67
N LYS A 571 2.29 -12.50 -22.79
CA LYS A 571 3.46 -12.26 -23.64
C LYS A 571 4.67 -13.16 -23.39
N ALA A 572 4.77 -13.77 -22.19
CA ALA A 572 5.82 -14.74 -21.90
C ALA A 572 5.62 -16.10 -22.61
N VAL A 573 4.43 -16.37 -23.15
CA VAL A 573 4.12 -17.59 -23.89
C VAL A 573 4.41 -17.41 -25.38
N THR A 574 3.99 -16.29 -25.95
CA THR A 574 4.23 -15.90 -27.35
C THR A 574 4.15 -14.38 -27.49
N HIS A 575 4.86 -13.83 -28.47
CA HIS A 575 4.78 -12.43 -28.88
C HIS A 575 3.79 -12.19 -30.05
N ASP A 576 3.19 -13.24 -30.59
CA ASP A 576 2.24 -13.15 -31.71
C ASP A 576 0.83 -12.74 -31.28
N ILE A 577 0.68 -12.27 -30.04
CA ILE A 577 -0.58 -11.78 -29.50
C ILE A 577 -0.94 -10.45 -30.18
N VAL A 578 -2.17 -10.37 -30.67
CA VAL A 578 -2.66 -9.16 -31.36
C VAL A 578 -3.87 -8.61 -30.59
N ILE A 579 -3.81 -7.32 -30.25
CA ILE A 579 -4.98 -6.58 -29.76
C ILE A 579 -5.66 -5.96 -30.99
N GLU A 580 -6.89 -6.33 -31.22
CA GLU A 580 -7.67 -5.90 -32.38
C GLU A 580 -9.08 -5.44 -31.97
N GLU A 581 -9.77 -4.78 -32.88
CA GLU A 581 -11.18 -4.39 -32.74
C GLU A 581 -11.51 -3.54 -31.51
N VAL A 582 -10.59 -2.70 -31.01
CA VAL A 582 -10.94 -1.73 -29.97
C VAL A 582 -11.91 -0.70 -30.55
N LYS A 583 -13.18 -0.76 -30.13
CA LYS A 583 -14.23 0.06 -30.71
C LYS A 583 -15.34 0.41 -29.74
N LEU A 584 -15.98 1.56 -29.97
CA LEU A 584 -17.26 1.89 -29.34
C LEU A 584 -18.34 1.05 -29.99
N VAL A 585 -19.12 0.35 -29.19
CA VAL A 585 -20.24 -0.51 -29.63
C VAL A 585 -21.53 0.29 -29.60
N SER A 586 -21.82 0.96 -28.50
CA SER A 586 -23.02 1.79 -28.36
C SER A 586 -22.82 2.92 -27.37
N LYS A 587 -23.65 3.95 -27.48
CA LYS A 587 -23.82 4.99 -26.48
C LYS A 587 -25.23 5.54 -26.48
N THR A 588 -25.69 6.02 -25.32
CA THR A 588 -27.00 6.64 -25.15
C THR A 588 -26.95 7.91 -24.32
N GLY A 589 -28.00 8.74 -24.41
CA GLY A 589 -28.22 9.92 -23.58
C GLY A 589 -27.49 11.19 -24.03
N GLY A 590 -26.84 11.20 -25.19
CA GLY A 590 -26.12 12.35 -25.72
C GLY A 590 -26.99 13.33 -26.52
N GLN A 591 -26.68 14.63 -26.49
CA GLN A 591 -27.36 15.64 -27.32
C GLN A 591 -27.23 15.38 -28.85
N ARG A 592 -26.26 14.57 -29.28
CA ARG A 592 -26.05 14.16 -30.67
C ARG A 592 -26.77 12.86 -31.03
N GLY A 593 -27.70 12.42 -30.16
CA GLY A 593 -28.45 11.18 -30.32
C GLY A 593 -27.65 9.94 -29.87
N ASP A 594 -28.37 8.82 -29.90
CA ASP A 594 -27.83 7.51 -29.57
C ASP A 594 -27.03 6.95 -30.75
N PHE A 595 -26.06 6.10 -30.43
CA PHE A 595 -25.25 5.42 -31.42
C PHE A 595 -25.24 3.93 -31.12
N GLN A 596 -25.42 3.14 -32.15
CA GLN A 596 -25.28 1.68 -32.14
C GLN A 596 -24.46 1.28 -33.36
N ARG A 597 -23.39 0.51 -33.13
CA ARG A 597 -22.59 -0.04 -34.21
C ARG A 597 -23.29 -1.29 -34.75
N GLY A 598 -23.53 -1.30 -36.04
CA GLY A 598 -24.05 -2.46 -36.77
C GLY A 598 -23.07 -3.62 -36.87
#